data_176b02d6d370c2606e4285df91b0b0da
#
_entry.id   176b02d6d370c2606e4285df91b0b0da
#
_cell.length_a   1.000
_cell.length_b   1.000
_cell.length_c   1.000
_cell.angle_alpha   90.00
_cell.angle_beta   90.00
_cell.angle_gamma   90.00
#
_symmetry.space_group_name_H-M   'P 1'
#
loop_
_entity.id
_entity.type
_entity.pdbx_description
1 polymer ?
#
loop_
_entity_poly.entity_id
_entity_poly.type
_entity_poly.pdbx_seq_one_letter_code
_entity_poly.pdbx_strand_id
1 'polypeptide(L)'
;MRKRLLPLMLALVLCLGLTVPAQAGEKENPAANTIEEAISCEFWGAGNFSEGLAWVQIEENSEYGHIGFIDKTGEFIIPCVYDEARNFSEGLAAVAQDEKWGFIDKTGKEIVPYTYDSALDFSNGLAAVVRGGKCGYIDKTGKEVIPCTYDDARIFSEGLAAVEKDGKWGFIDKTGEEVIPSKYDGALDFIDGLAGVKLNDKCGYIDKKGTEVIPCKYDNNDSFFEGLALVEKDGKYGYIDKTGEEVIPCEYEGAGFFSDGLALVMQDGKWGYIDKTGEVVIPCKYDDAFQFSDGVAPVMIWTTFNSRKAWGYIDKTGRELVPCVPEGPGWYISAAPASEGMVRVANLAAYPDDKNSYHYVHGYLAVNGGEEPVKDVTAEVSNWAKEQVDAAAANGLIADGLGENYRVDITRAQFAAVAVELYEAMSGETAPAAGESPFSDTSDPAVLQAEALGFVGGKGDGTFAPDSPVTREQAAAMLSRVYAKLGGEIPAVEATEFADDADMSGYARAAIAFMSGKEVVGGVGDNKFDPQGSASIEQALVIALRMFENLK
;
A
#
# COMPACT_ATOMS: atom_id res chain seq x y z
N MET A 1 0.66 51.66 -8.30
CA MET A 1 -0.64 51.51 -8.96
C MET A 1 -0.43 51.28 -10.45
N ARG A 2 -0.57 50.06 -10.90
CA ARG A 2 -1.03 49.67 -12.25
C ARG A 2 -1.09 48.13 -12.28
N LYS A 3 -2.31 47.62 -12.10
CA LYS A 3 -2.67 46.22 -12.32
C LYS A 3 -2.44 45.90 -13.80
N ARG A 4 -1.69 44.85 -14.10
CA ARG A 4 -1.70 44.22 -15.41
C ARG A 4 -2.42 42.89 -15.28
N LEU A 5 -3.63 42.83 -15.79
CA LEU A 5 -4.37 41.63 -16.10
C LEU A 5 -3.68 40.95 -17.29
N LEU A 6 -3.26 39.73 -17.14
CA LEU A 6 -2.94 38.82 -18.26
C LEU A 6 -4.24 38.20 -18.78
N PRO A 7 -4.43 38.13 -20.09
CA PRO A 7 -5.58 37.43 -20.66
C PRO A 7 -5.36 35.92 -20.73
N LEU A 8 -6.32 35.15 -20.20
CA LEU A 8 -6.48 33.73 -20.45
C LEU A 8 -6.67 33.52 -21.96
N MET A 9 -5.73 32.82 -22.60
CA MET A 9 -5.97 32.22 -23.92
C MET A 9 -6.51 30.81 -23.73
N LEU A 10 -7.80 30.67 -23.92
CA LEU A 10 -8.51 29.40 -24.04
C LEU A 10 -8.14 28.75 -25.38
N ALA A 11 -7.24 27.78 -25.38
CA ALA A 11 -6.98 26.95 -26.56
C ALA A 11 -7.96 25.76 -26.57
N LEU A 12 -9.03 25.93 -27.34
CA LEU A 12 -10.00 24.87 -27.64
C LEU A 12 -9.38 23.91 -28.66
N VAL A 13 -8.88 22.76 -28.22
CA VAL A 13 -8.46 21.67 -29.14
C VAL A 13 -9.68 20.80 -29.44
N LEU A 14 -10.19 20.91 -30.65
CA LEU A 14 -11.19 19.99 -31.21
C LEU A 14 -10.53 18.62 -31.43
N CYS A 15 -10.88 17.63 -30.65
CA CYS A 15 -10.62 16.22 -30.99
C CYS A 15 -11.59 15.78 -32.09
N LEU A 16 -11.11 15.71 -33.32
CA LEU A 16 -11.78 14.99 -34.41
C LEU A 16 -11.54 13.50 -34.22
N GLY A 17 -12.59 12.78 -33.81
CA GLY A 17 -12.59 11.33 -33.73
C GLY A 17 -12.40 10.68 -35.11
N LEU A 18 -11.32 9.93 -35.25
CA LEU A 18 -11.12 8.95 -36.29
C LEU A 18 -11.56 7.58 -35.78
N THR A 19 -12.74 7.15 -36.15
CA THR A 19 -13.21 5.79 -35.95
C THR A 19 -12.45 4.84 -36.85
N VAL A 20 -11.64 3.96 -36.28
CA VAL A 20 -11.08 2.78 -36.95
C VAL A 20 -12.12 1.65 -36.80
N PRO A 21 -12.43 0.89 -37.89
CA PRO A 21 -13.42 -0.17 -37.78
C PRO A 21 -12.92 -1.33 -36.96
N ALA A 22 -13.75 -1.77 -36.00
CA ALA A 22 -13.53 -2.92 -35.14
C ALA A 22 -13.31 -4.20 -35.95
N GLN A 23 -12.17 -4.87 -35.76
CA GLN A 23 -11.99 -6.27 -36.08
C GLN A 23 -12.52 -7.10 -34.91
N ALA A 24 -13.36 -8.09 -35.24
CA ALA A 24 -14.06 -8.92 -34.28
C ALA A 24 -13.13 -9.90 -33.56
N GLY A 25 -13.25 -10.00 -32.22
CA GLY A 25 -13.08 -11.24 -31.48
C GLY A 25 -11.80 -11.42 -30.69
N GLU A 26 -11.46 -10.49 -29.80
CA GLU A 26 -10.74 -10.84 -28.56
C GLU A 26 -11.70 -10.69 -27.38
N LYS A 27 -11.76 -11.72 -26.54
CA LYS A 27 -12.49 -11.65 -25.29
C LYS A 27 -11.82 -10.57 -24.44
N GLU A 28 -12.53 -9.48 -24.15
CA GLU A 28 -12.10 -8.49 -23.17
C GLU A 28 -11.84 -9.23 -21.84
N ASN A 29 -10.59 -9.16 -21.40
CA ASN A 29 -10.19 -9.60 -20.06
C ASN A 29 -10.64 -8.50 -19.10
N PRO A 30 -11.48 -8.78 -18.10
CA PRO A 30 -11.93 -7.74 -17.20
C PRO A 30 -10.74 -7.22 -16.37
N ALA A 31 -10.68 -5.90 -16.20
CA ALA A 31 -9.73 -5.13 -15.40
C ALA A 31 -8.26 -5.17 -15.88
N ALA A 32 -8.02 -4.73 -17.10
CA ALA A 32 -6.67 -4.36 -17.48
C ALA A 32 -6.36 -2.95 -16.95
N ASN A 33 -5.26 -2.81 -16.18
CA ASN A 33 -4.78 -1.50 -15.74
C ASN A 33 -4.67 -0.54 -16.94
N THR A 34 -5.17 0.68 -16.77
CA THR A 34 -4.94 1.79 -17.70
C THR A 34 -4.21 2.90 -16.96
N ILE A 35 -3.43 3.68 -17.69
CA ILE A 35 -2.73 4.83 -17.09
C ILE A 35 -3.14 6.06 -17.89
N GLU A 36 -3.64 7.08 -17.20
CA GLU A 36 -4.12 8.33 -17.78
C GLU A 36 -3.48 9.54 -17.09
N GLU A 37 -3.30 10.65 -17.83
CA GLU A 37 -2.79 11.89 -17.25
C GLU A 37 -3.81 12.45 -16.26
N ALA A 38 -3.39 12.55 -14.99
CA ALA A 38 -4.20 13.11 -13.91
C ALA A 38 -3.78 14.56 -13.60
N ILE A 39 -2.47 14.82 -13.53
CA ILE A 39 -1.91 16.14 -13.24
C ILE A 39 -0.79 16.40 -14.24
N SER A 40 -0.92 17.47 -15.01
CA SER A 40 0.04 17.84 -16.07
C SER A 40 1.43 18.12 -15.51
N CYS A 41 2.45 17.88 -16.34
CA CYS A 41 3.85 18.14 -15.98
C CYS A 41 4.11 19.65 -15.93
N GLU A 42 4.10 20.24 -14.73
CA GLU A 42 4.33 21.66 -14.50
C GLU A 42 5.18 21.97 -13.26
N PHE A 43 5.46 20.97 -12.41
CA PHE A 43 6.23 21.16 -11.18
C PHE A 43 7.73 20.96 -11.43
N TRP A 44 8.57 21.76 -10.78
CA TRP A 44 10.04 21.64 -10.82
C TRP A 44 10.55 20.41 -10.04
N GLY A 45 9.83 20.01 -9.02
CA GLY A 45 10.06 18.81 -8.24
C GLY A 45 8.75 18.26 -7.72
N ALA A 46 8.71 16.97 -7.46
CA ALA A 46 7.53 16.33 -6.90
C ALA A 46 7.89 15.07 -6.11
N GLY A 47 7.16 14.78 -5.05
CA GLY A 47 7.22 13.55 -4.27
C GLY A 47 6.21 12.52 -4.74
N ASN A 48 6.23 11.35 -4.14
CA ASN A 48 5.15 10.37 -4.31
C ASN A 48 3.97 10.75 -3.43
N PHE A 49 2.76 10.36 -3.82
CA PHE A 49 1.61 10.48 -2.95
C PHE A 49 1.79 9.61 -1.71
N SER A 50 1.46 10.15 -0.57
CA SER A 50 1.43 9.44 0.71
C SER A 50 0.34 10.05 1.56
N GLU A 51 -0.55 9.24 2.10
CA GLU A 51 -1.71 9.66 2.89
C GLU A 51 -2.58 10.70 2.17
N GLY A 52 -2.70 10.57 0.84
CA GLY A 52 -3.52 11.40 -0.04
C GLY A 52 -2.89 12.72 -0.49
N LEU A 53 -1.68 13.04 -0.06
CA LEU A 53 -0.97 14.26 -0.43
C LEU A 53 0.41 13.97 -1.02
N ALA A 54 0.86 14.82 -1.95
CA ALA A 54 2.22 14.80 -2.49
C ALA A 54 2.85 16.18 -2.37
N TRP A 55 4.12 16.26 -1.98
CA TRP A 55 4.83 17.52 -2.05
C TRP A 55 5.18 17.85 -3.50
N VAL A 56 5.09 19.12 -3.86
CA VAL A 56 5.47 19.65 -5.16
C VAL A 56 6.26 20.92 -5.00
N GLN A 57 7.19 21.14 -5.93
CA GLN A 57 8.01 22.34 -5.99
C GLN A 57 7.61 23.18 -7.20
N ILE A 58 7.37 24.47 -6.97
CA ILE A 58 7.10 25.44 -8.03
C ILE A 58 8.28 26.42 -8.11
N GLU A 59 8.83 26.64 -9.27
CA GLU A 59 9.86 27.61 -9.64
C GLU A 59 11.15 27.64 -8.79
N GLU A 60 12.33 27.59 -9.44
CA GLU A 60 13.66 27.48 -8.82
C GLU A 60 14.21 28.81 -8.26
N ASN A 61 13.58 29.95 -8.55
CA ASN A 61 14.15 31.30 -8.33
C ASN A 61 13.43 32.21 -7.32
N SER A 62 12.67 31.68 -6.36
CA SER A 62 12.11 32.52 -5.30
C SER A 62 13.04 32.59 -4.07
N GLU A 63 13.09 33.73 -3.40
CA GLU A 63 13.88 33.93 -2.18
C GLU A 63 13.30 33.21 -0.94
N TYR A 64 12.16 32.50 -1.08
CA TYR A 64 11.42 31.88 0.02
C TYR A 64 10.77 30.58 -0.45
N GLY A 65 10.89 29.52 0.33
CA GLY A 65 10.35 28.17 0.23
C GLY A 65 9.46 27.85 -0.97
N HIS A 66 9.85 26.81 -1.67
CA HIS A 66 9.29 26.48 -2.98
C HIS A 66 8.36 25.28 -2.93
N ILE A 67 8.27 24.61 -1.79
CA ILE A 67 7.57 23.34 -1.65
C ILE A 67 6.26 23.54 -0.89
N GLY A 68 5.18 23.01 -1.48
CA GLY A 68 3.86 22.87 -0.88
C GLY A 68 3.32 21.46 -1.10
N PHE A 69 2.07 21.23 -0.80
CA PHE A 69 1.45 19.92 -0.98
C PHE A 69 0.14 20.03 -1.77
N ILE A 70 -0.04 19.10 -2.69
CA ILE A 70 -1.24 18.95 -3.51
C ILE A 70 -1.96 17.65 -3.18
N ASP A 71 -3.26 17.62 -3.45
CA ASP A 71 -4.04 16.38 -3.47
C ASP A 71 -3.98 15.70 -4.85
N LYS A 72 -4.65 14.54 -4.99
CA LYS A 72 -4.68 13.77 -6.24
C LYS A 72 -5.40 14.46 -7.40
N THR A 73 -6.11 15.56 -7.14
CA THR A 73 -6.71 16.40 -8.19
C THR A 73 -5.76 17.50 -8.69
N GLY A 74 -4.62 17.69 -8.02
CA GLY A 74 -3.66 18.76 -8.28
C GLY A 74 -3.99 20.06 -7.54
N GLU A 75 -5.00 20.07 -6.64
CA GLU A 75 -5.31 21.24 -5.83
C GLU A 75 -4.29 21.41 -4.70
N PHE A 76 -3.80 22.65 -4.51
CA PHE A 76 -2.91 22.96 -3.39
C PHE A 76 -3.67 22.96 -2.07
N ILE A 77 -3.35 21.99 -1.23
CA ILE A 77 -3.86 21.90 0.15
C ILE A 77 -2.97 22.70 1.10
N ILE A 78 -1.65 22.67 0.86
CA ILE A 78 -0.68 23.42 1.65
C ILE A 78 0.14 24.28 0.69
N PRO A 79 0.17 25.64 0.89
CA PRO A 79 0.90 26.54 0.01
C PRO A 79 2.40 26.27 -0.04
N CYS A 80 3.06 26.65 -1.15
CA CYS A 80 4.50 26.53 -1.31
C CYS A 80 5.23 27.59 -0.47
N VAL A 81 5.64 27.19 0.74
CA VAL A 81 6.32 28.06 1.72
C VAL A 81 7.52 27.38 2.39
N TYR A 82 7.82 26.13 2.04
CA TYR A 82 8.89 25.33 2.65
C TYR A 82 10.09 25.23 1.74
N ASP A 83 11.28 25.13 2.33
CA ASP A 83 12.54 24.95 1.63
C ASP A 83 12.73 23.48 1.22
N GLU A 84 12.37 22.56 2.12
CA GLU A 84 12.40 21.11 1.93
C GLU A 84 11.17 20.46 2.56
N ALA A 85 10.77 19.30 2.03
CA ALA A 85 9.69 18.49 2.58
C ALA A 85 9.92 17.00 2.37
N ARG A 86 9.35 16.20 3.27
CA ARG A 86 9.20 14.76 3.14
C ARG A 86 7.74 14.40 2.95
N ASN A 87 7.46 13.14 2.65
CA ASN A 87 6.09 12.67 2.51
C ASN A 87 5.36 12.67 3.86
N PHE A 88 4.03 12.72 3.83
CA PHE A 88 3.24 12.48 5.03
C PHE A 88 3.43 11.04 5.52
N SER A 89 3.59 10.89 6.81
CA SER A 89 3.63 9.61 7.49
C SER A 89 3.01 9.75 8.86
N GLU A 90 2.07 8.86 9.20
CA GLU A 90 1.32 8.87 10.46
C GLU A 90 0.65 10.22 10.77
N GLY A 91 0.17 10.91 9.70
CA GLY A 91 -0.56 12.18 9.78
C GLY A 91 0.29 13.43 9.85
N LEU A 92 1.61 13.32 9.85
CA LEU A 92 2.55 14.44 9.91
C LEU A 92 3.57 14.37 8.77
N ALA A 93 4.01 15.54 8.29
CA ALA A 93 5.11 15.64 7.34
C ALA A 93 6.26 16.44 7.96
N ALA A 94 7.48 15.95 7.81
CA ALA A 94 8.66 16.73 8.11
C ALA A 94 8.87 17.80 7.02
N VAL A 95 9.04 19.05 7.42
CA VAL A 95 9.30 20.16 6.52
C VAL A 95 10.39 21.06 7.08
N ALA A 96 11.15 21.69 6.20
CA ALA A 96 12.19 22.65 6.58
C ALA A 96 11.80 24.07 6.24
N GLN A 97 12.17 24.99 7.13
CA GLN A 97 12.11 26.43 6.92
C GLN A 97 13.36 27.06 7.57
N ASP A 98 14.03 27.96 6.84
CA ASP A 98 15.28 28.58 7.29
C ASP A 98 16.34 27.55 7.75
N GLU A 99 16.55 26.49 6.95
CA GLU A 99 17.49 25.39 7.22
C GLU A 99 17.17 24.58 8.50
N LYS A 100 15.99 24.73 9.08
CA LYS A 100 15.55 23.97 10.26
C LYS A 100 14.31 23.14 9.97
N TRP A 101 14.32 21.93 10.47
CA TRP A 101 13.23 20.97 10.33
C TRP A 101 12.27 21.03 11.50
N GLY A 102 10.99 20.89 11.18
CA GLY A 102 9.87 20.72 12.09
C GLY A 102 8.82 19.82 11.45
N PHE A 103 7.63 19.75 12.01
CA PHE A 103 6.56 18.93 11.47
C PHE A 103 5.25 19.69 11.40
N ILE A 104 4.50 19.42 10.34
CA ILE A 104 3.17 19.98 10.08
C ILE A 104 2.13 18.86 9.96
N ASP A 105 0.88 19.18 10.23
CA ASP A 105 -0.26 18.31 9.92
C ASP A 105 -0.75 18.52 8.47
N LYS A 106 -1.72 17.73 8.03
CA LYS A 106 -2.29 17.77 6.67
C LYS A 106 -2.99 19.10 6.33
N THR A 107 -3.21 19.97 7.30
CA THR A 107 -3.75 21.32 7.08
C THR A 107 -2.65 22.38 6.90
N GLY A 108 -1.38 21.99 7.04
CA GLY A 108 -0.22 22.90 7.05
C GLY A 108 0.03 23.58 8.40
N LYS A 109 -0.67 23.15 9.46
CA LYS A 109 -0.46 23.68 10.80
C LYS A 109 0.82 23.10 11.40
N GLU A 110 1.70 23.99 11.91
CA GLU A 110 2.88 23.59 12.67
C GLU A 110 2.48 22.82 13.94
N ILE A 111 3.00 21.61 14.07
CA ILE A 111 2.83 20.74 15.26
C ILE A 111 4.13 20.68 16.06
N VAL A 112 5.27 20.57 15.36
CA VAL A 112 6.61 20.58 15.97
C VAL A 112 7.40 21.76 15.38
N PRO A 113 7.91 22.67 16.22
CA PRO A 113 8.65 23.85 15.76
C PRO A 113 9.91 23.54 14.97
N TYR A 114 10.26 24.39 14.04
CA TYR A 114 11.48 24.27 13.19
C TYR A 114 12.75 24.54 14.01
N THR A 115 13.26 23.50 14.68
CA THR A 115 14.41 23.60 15.58
C THR A 115 15.47 22.54 15.35
N TYR A 116 15.19 21.53 14.52
CA TYR A 116 16.09 20.43 14.27
C TYR A 116 16.96 20.68 13.04
N ASP A 117 18.16 20.09 13.01
CA ASP A 117 19.07 20.17 11.87
C ASP A 117 18.63 19.22 10.74
N SER A 118 17.95 18.13 11.09
CA SER A 118 17.30 17.19 10.16
C SER A 118 16.21 16.41 10.88
N ALA A 119 15.28 15.83 10.13
CA ALA A 119 14.23 14.95 10.64
C ALA A 119 13.92 13.84 9.64
N LEU A 120 13.60 12.65 10.14
CA LEU A 120 13.01 11.56 9.37
C LEU A 120 11.50 11.51 9.59
N ASP A 121 10.82 10.72 8.77
CA ASP A 121 9.38 10.54 8.86
C ASP A 121 8.99 9.84 10.19
N PHE A 122 7.77 10.09 10.67
CA PHE A 122 7.22 9.35 11.79
C PHE A 122 7.05 7.89 11.41
N SER A 123 7.48 7.01 12.30
CA SER A 123 7.24 5.58 12.19
C SER A 123 7.08 4.97 13.58
N ASN A 124 6.06 4.15 13.78
CA ASN A 124 5.73 3.55 15.06
C ASN A 124 5.53 4.58 16.19
N GLY A 125 5.05 5.80 15.82
CA GLY A 125 4.74 6.90 16.76
C GLY A 125 5.92 7.79 17.16
N LEU A 126 7.11 7.55 16.64
CA LEU A 126 8.32 8.33 16.90
C LEU A 126 8.99 8.76 15.60
N ALA A 127 9.61 9.94 15.59
CA ALA A 127 10.44 10.43 14.51
C ALA A 127 11.89 10.62 14.97
N ALA A 128 12.84 10.14 14.17
CA ALA A 128 14.24 10.44 14.40
C ALA A 128 14.53 11.90 14.02
N VAL A 129 15.22 12.63 14.87
CA VAL A 129 15.59 14.02 14.68
C VAL A 129 17.06 14.24 14.99
N VAL A 130 17.67 15.20 14.32
CA VAL A 130 19.07 15.59 14.52
C VAL A 130 19.13 16.96 15.18
N ARG A 131 19.92 17.09 16.23
CA ARG A 131 20.23 18.36 16.89
C ARG A 131 21.71 18.39 17.30
N GLY A 132 22.43 19.40 16.82
CA GLY A 132 23.86 19.53 17.10
C GLY A 132 24.70 18.36 16.61
N GLY A 133 24.32 17.76 15.48
CA GLY A 133 25.01 16.62 14.86
C GLY A 133 24.81 15.29 15.59
N LYS A 134 23.81 15.18 16.47
CA LYS A 134 23.46 13.93 17.17
C LYS A 134 21.96 13.61 16.93
N CYS A 135 21.69 12.33 16.84
CA CYS A 135 20.35 11.78 16.61
C CYS A 135 19.66 11.38 17.92
N GLY A 136 18.37 11.64 17.99
CA GLY A 136 17.45 11.23 19.05
C GLY A 136 16.04 11.08 18.49
N TYR A 137 15.04 10.93 19.34
CA TYR A 137 13.66 10.71 18.88
C TYR A 137 12.67 11.57 19.64
N ILE A 138 11.66 12.03 18.92
CA ILE A 138 10.51 12.78 19.43
C ILE A 138 9.20 12.04 19.20
N ASP A 139 8.21 12.31 20.05
CA ASP A 139 6.83 11.91 19.79
C ASP A 139 6.09 12.92 18.91
N LYS A 140 4.86 12.60 18.51
CA LYS A 140 4.02 13.45 17.63
C LYS A 140 3.66 14.83 18.25
N THR A 141 3.94 15.06 19.52
CA THR A 141 3.77 16.38 20.17
C THR A 141 5.05 17.22 20.13
N GLY A 142 6.14 16.67 19.59
CA GLY A 142 7.47 17.30 19.59
C GLY A 142 8.25 17.11 20.89
N LYS A 143 7.73 16.31 21.83
CA LYS A 143 8.45 16.01 23.07
C LYS A 143 9.59 15.03 22.78
N GLU A 144 10.80 15.37 23.20
CA GLU A 144 11.95 14.49 23.16
C GLU A 144 11.71 13.27 24.09
N VAL A 145 11.62 12.09 23.47
CA VAL A 145 11.46 10.80 24.16
C VAL A 145 12.83 10.17 24.39
N ILE A 146 13.69 10.24 23.38
CA ILE A 146 15.05 9.72 23.44
C ILE A 146 15.99 10.88 23.10
N PRO A 147 16.92 11.25 24.04
CA PRO A 147 17.81 12.39 23.83
C PRO A 147 18.72 12.23 22.61
N CYS A 148 19.04 13.37 21.96
CA CYS A 148 19.97 13.40 20.84
C CYS A 148 21.40 13.10 21.30
N THR A 149 21.78 11.83 21.33
CA THR A 149 23.08 11.34 21.81
C THR A 149 23.75 10.34 20.88
N TYR A 150 23.01 9.78 19.92
CA TYR A 150 23.52 8.81 18.95
C TYR A 150 24.21 9.50 17.78
N ASP A 151 25.17 8.81 17.15
CA ASP A 151 25.89 9.30 15.97
C ASP A 151 25.00 9.26 14.73
N ASP A 152 24.20 8.19 14.58
CA ASP A 152 23.18 8.03 13.57
C ASP A 152 21.99 7.22 14.11
N ALA A 153 20.84 7.32 13.46
CA ALA A 153 19.62 6.64 13.87
C ALA A 153 18.68 6.41 12.69
N ARG A 154 18.03 5.25 12.66
CA ARG A 154 17.01 4.87 11.69
C ARG A 154 15.62 5.05 12.25
N ILE A 155 14.60 4.84 11.43
CA ILE A 155 13.19 4.87 11.86
C ILE A 155 12.91 3.70 12.82
N PHE A 156 11.90 3.85 13.68
CA PHE A 156 11.38 2.70 14.43
C PHE A 156 10.63 1.78 13.47
N SER A 157 10.99 0.52 13.49
CA SER A 157 10.30 -0.54 12.75
C SER A 157 10.09 -1.73 13.67
N GLU A 158 8.87 -2.25 13.73
CA GLU A 158 8.48 -3.38 14.58
C GLU A 158 8.87 -3.22 16.06
N GLY A 159 8.87 -1.98 16.55
CA GLY A 159 9.12 -1.62 17.95
C GLY A 159 10.58 -1.40 18.32
N LEU A 160 11.52 -1.60 17.40
CA LEU A 160 12.96 -1.35 17.58
C LEU A 160 13.48 -0.34 16.55
N ALA A 161 14.53 0.39 16.89
CA ALA A 161 15.25 1.26 15.97
C ALA A 161 16.75 0.95 16.00
N ALA A 162 17.37 0.88 14.83
CA ALA A 162 18.79 0.80 14.72
C ALA A 162 19.43 2.16 15.05
N VAL A 163 20.44 2.17 15.92
CA VAL A 163 21.20 3.37 16.29
C VAL A 163 22.68 3.12 16.23
N GLU A 164 23.43 4.14 15.83
CA GLU A 164 24.88 4.11 15.81
C GLU A 164 25.43 4.82 17.04
N LYS A 165 26.41 4.19 17.68
CA LYS A 165 27.15 4.76 18.79
C LYS A 165 28.61 4.34 18.69
N ASP A 166 29.51 5.33 18.71
CA ASP A 166 30.96 5.12 18.62
C ASP A 166 31.35 4.26 17.38
N GLY A 167 30.67 4.48 16.24
CA GLY A 167 30.93 3.79 14.97
C GLY A 167 30.41 2.35 14.91
N LYS A 168 29.52 1.96 15.82
CA LYS A 168 28.90 0.63 15.84
C LYS A 168 27.38 0.74 15.99
N TRP A 169 26.67 -0.12 15.27
CA TRP A 169 25.24 -0.22 15.27
C TRP A 169 24.72 -1.23 16.28
N GLY A 170 23.66 -0.87 16.99
CA GLY A 170 22.86 -1.69 17.87
C GLY A 170 21.39 -1.33 17.74
N PHE A 171 20.54 -1.82 18.61
CA PHE A 171 19.11 -1.54 18.56
C PHE A 171 18.57 -1.13 19.92
N ILE A 172 17.69 -0.14 19.92
CA ILE A 172 16.99 0.37 21.09
C ILE A 172 15.48 0.17 20.95
N ASP A 173 14.81 0.09 22.08
CA ASP A 173 13.34 0.15 22.15
C ASP A 173 12.84 1.62 22.20
N LYS A 174 11.52 1.80 22.19
CA LYS A 174 10.87 3.12 22.23
C LYS A 174 11.13 3.92 23.53
N THR A 175 11.68 3.30 24.56
CA THR A 175 12.08 4.00 25.81
C THR A 175 13.53 4.48 25.75
N GLY A 176 14.29 4.06 24.73
CA GLY A 176 15.72 4.31 24.59
C GLY A 176 16.58 3.26 25.31
N GLU A 177 15.99 2.15 25.80
CA GLU A 177 16.75 1.05 26.37
C GLU A 177 17.43 0.25 25.25
N GLU A 178 18.73 -0.04 25.43
CA GLU A 178 19.51 -0.84 24.49
C GLU A 178 19.10 -2.31 24.60
N VAL A 179 18.38 -2.80 23.58
CA VAL A 179 17.92 -4.20 23.48
C VAL A 179 19.01 -5.09 22.86
N ILE A 180 19.68 -4.57 21.85
CA ILE A 180 20.77 -5.26 21.17
C ILE A 180 21.99 -4.35 21.20
N PRO A 181 23.11 -4.80 21.87
CA PRO A 181 24.30 -3.97 22.05
C PRO A 181 24.93 -3.51 20.74
N SER A 182 25.44 -2.26 20.75
CA SER A 182 26.14 -1.66 19.62
C SER A 182 27.46 -2.40 19.36
N LYS A 183 27.45 -3.29 18.37
CA LYS A 183 28.59 -4.13 17.98
C LYS A 183 28.73 -4.35 16.48
N TYR A 184 27.70 -4.07 15.69
CA TYR A 184 27.70 -4.31 14.24
C TYR A 184 28.33 -3.16 13.47
N ASP A 185 28.88 -3.46 12.31
CA ASP A 185 29.45 -2.46 11.38
C ASP A 185 28.35 -1.75 10.57
N GLY A 186 27.16 -2.34 10.49
CA GLY A 186 25.96 -1.80 9.85
C GLY A 186 24.74 -2.57 10.29
N ALA A 187 23.57 -1.93 10.22
CA ALA A 187 22.29 -2.54 10.52
C ALA A 187 21.19 -1.98 9.61
N LEU A 188 20.24 -2.83 9.24
CA LEU A 188 18.99 -2.49 8.58
C LEU A 188 17.85 -2.51 9.60
N ASP A 189 16.70 -1.97 9.22
CA ASP A 189 15.52 -2.00 10.07
C ASP A 189 14.96 -3.43 10.21
N PHE A 190 14.23 -3.68 11.29
CA PHE A 190 13.48 -4.92 11.45
C PHE A 190 12.30 -4.94 10.47
N ILE A 191 12.26 -5.91 9.61
CA ILE A 191 11.14 -6.18 8.71
C ILE A 191 10.88 -7.70 8.74
N ASP A 192 9.61 -8.07 8.89
CA ASP A 192 9.23 -9.50 8.95
C ASP A 192 9.92 -10.27 10.10
N GLY A 193 10.24 -9.57 11.20
CA GLY A 193 10.83 -10.14 12.43
C GLY A 193 12.36 -10.29 12.40
N LEU A 194 13.03 -9.95 11.31
CA LEU A 194 14.49 -10.04 11.16
C LEU A 194 15.09 -8.70 10.75
N ALA A 195 16.31 -8.42 11.23
CA ALA A 195 17.10 -7.28 10.78
C ALA A 195 18.39 -7.75 10.13
N GLY A 196 18.69 -7.19 8.97
CA GLY A 196 20.00 -7.36 8.34
C GLY A 196 21.08 -6.68 9.17
N VAL A 197 22.20 -7.36 9.39
CA VAL A 197 23.35 -6.80 10.09
C VAL A 197 24.64 -7.10 9.33
N LYS A 198 25.59 -6.18 9.45
CA LYS A 198 26.95 -6.36 8.91
C LYS A 198 27.94 -6.54 10.06
N LEU A 199 28.78 -7.55 9.96
CA LEU A 199 29.84 -7.81 10.93
C LEU A 199 31.08 -8.37 10.20
N ASN A 200 32.24 -7.74 10.38
CA ASN A 200 33.51 -8.12 9.73
C ASN A 200 33.35 -8.24 8.20
N ASP A 201 32.78 -7.21 7.58
CA ASP A 201 32.52 -7.08 6.13
C ASP A 201 31.59 -8.14 5.52
N LYS A 202 30.90 -8.94 6.32
CA LYS A 202 29.89 -9.89 5.87
C LYS A 202 28.53 -9.55 6.49
N CYS A 203 27.48 -9.85 5.73
CA CYS A 203 26.10 -9.60 6.08
C CYS A 203 25.38 -10.89 6.45
N GLY A 204 24.48 -10.80 7.41
CA GLY A 204 23.60 -11.86 7.89
C GLY A 204 22.36 -11.26 8.55
N TYR A 205 21.62 -12.06 9.33
CA TYR A 205 20.37 -11.58 9.93
C TYR A 205 20.24 -12.04 11.38
N ILE A 206 19.64 -11.17 12.19
CA ILE A 206 19.36 -11.39 13.60
C ILE A 206 17.87 -11.27 13.91
N ASP A 207 17.43 -11.95 14.96
CA ASP A 207 16.11 -11.75 15.54
C ASP A 207 16.07 -10.54 16.51
N LYS A 208 14.88 -10.17 16.99
CA LYS A 208 14.68 -9.05 17.92
C LYS A 208 15.38 -9.21 19.29
N LYS A 209 15.97 -10.37 19.60
CA LYS A 209 16.79 -10.60 20.79
C LYS A 209 18.28 -10.48 20.49
N GLY A 210 18.65 -10.20 19.24
CA GLY A 210 20.03 -10.16 18.79
C GLY A 210 20.66 -11.53 18.59
N THR A 211 19.83 -12.59 18.46
CA THR A 211 20.29 -13.94 18.12
C THR A 211 20.55 -14.01 16.62
N GLU A 212 21.71 -14.47 16.21
CA GLU A 212 22.01 -14.71 14.80
C GLU A 212 21.14 -15.85 14.28
N VAL A 213 20.22 -15.53 13.33
CA VAL A 213 19.36 -16.49 12.66
C VAL A 213 20.02 -16.98 11.38
N ILE A 214 20.60 -16.05 10.63
CA ILE A 214 21.33 -16.33 9.40
C ILE A 214 22.74 -15.78 9.58
N PRO A 215 23.78 -16.65 9.54
CA PRO A 215 25.17 -16.26 9.76
C PRO A 215 25.64 -15.16 8.79
N CYS A 216 26.49 -14.27 9.27
CA CYS A 216 27.15 -13.27 8.45
C CYS A 216 28.10 -13.93 7.44
N LYS A 217 27.62 -14.24 6.25
CA LYS A 217 28.32 -14.95 5.17
C LYS A 217 28.19 -14.31 3.80
N TYR A 218 27.22 -13.43 3.60
CA TYR A 218 26.94 -12.75 2.35
C TYR A 218 27.79 -11.47 2.21
N ASP A 219 28.02 -11.03 0.98
CA ASP A 219 28.77 -9.80 0.70
C ASP A 219 27.88 -8.57 0.94
N ASN A 220 26.58 -8.70 0.62
CA ASN A 220 25.57 -7.70 0.88
C ASN A 220 24.22 -8.37 1.16
N ASN A 221 23.30 -7.64 1.77
CA ASN A 221 21.92 -8.08 2.01
C ASN A 221 20.96 -6.90 2.02
N ASP A 222 19.67 -7.19 1.82
CA ASP A 222 18.56 -6.25 1.99
C ASP A 222 17.58 -6.82 3.02
N SER A 223 16.57 -6.03 3.40
CA SER A 223 15.51 -6.47 4.30
C SER A 223 14.64 -7.56 3.64
N PHE A 224 13.89 -8.28 4.46
CA PHE A 224 12.90 -9.22 3.96
C PHE A 224 11.69 -8.48 3.40
N PHE A 225 11.33 -8.76 2.16
CA PHE A 225 10.12 -8.29 1.52
C PHE A 225 9.34 -9.48 0.98
N GLU A 226 8.07 -9.55 1.32
CA GLU A 226 7.17 -10.63 0.91
C GLU A 226 7.74 -12.05 1.21
N GLY A 227 8.47 -12.17 2.33
CA GLY A 227 9.03 -13.42 2.83
C GLY A 227 10.39 -13.83 2.27
N LEU A 228 10.95 -13.09 1.31
CA LEU A 228 12.28 -13.32 0.74
C LEU A 228 13.19 -12.11 0.92
N ALA A 229 14.49 -12.35 1.12
CA ALA A 229 15.49 -11.30 1.20
C ALA A 229 16.51 -11.43 0.06
N LEU A 230 16.81 -10.29 -0.55
CA LEU A 230 17.90 -10.18 -1.52
C LEU A 230 19.24 -10.32 -0.81
N VAL A 231 20.12 -11.16 -1.36
CA VAL A 231 21.51 -11.32 -0.90
C VAL A 231 22.47 -11.27 -2.07
N GLU A 232 23.68 -10.79 -1.80
CA GLU A 232 24.79 -10.82 -2.73
C GLU A 232 25.86 -11.81 -2.25
N LYS A 233 26.37 -12.63 -3.16
CA LYS A 233 27.44 -13.57 -2.92
C LYS A 233 28.33 -13.67 -4.16
N ASP A 234 29.61 -13.45 -3.97
CA ASP A 234 30.61 -13.51 -5.05
C ASP A 234 30.26 -12.59 -6.25
N GLY A 235 29.65 -11.41 -5.97
CA GLY A 235 29.25 -10.41 -6.96
C GLY A 235 28.02 -10.80 -7.78
N LYS A 236 27.23 -11.76 -7.31
CA LYS A 236 25.95 -12.18 -7.89
C LYS A 236 24.84 -12.12 -6.86
N TYR A 237 23.63 -11.80 -7.34
CA TYR A 237 22.44 -11.61 -6.52
C TYR A 237 21.50 -12.81 -6.63
N GLY A 238 20.87 -13.16 -5.52
CA GLY A 238 19.87 -14.21 -5.38
C GLY A 238 18.98 -13.94 -4.15
N TYR A 239 18.13 -14.90 -3.82
CA TYR A 239 17.17 -14.70 -2.73
C TYR A 239 17.15 -15.86 -1.76
N ILE A 240 17.02 -15.53 -0.49
CA ILE A 240 16.92 -16.48 0.61
C ILE A 240 15.59 -16.32 1.35
N ASP A 241 15.13 -17.40 1.96
CA ASP A 241 14.04 -17.39 2.91
C ASP A 241 14.52 -17.01 4.34
N LYS A 242 13.60 -16.91 5.28
CA LYS A 242 13.87 -16.56 6.70
C LYS A 242 14.71 -17.62 7.44
N THR A 243 14.88 -18.81 6.88
CA THR A 243 15.78 -19.85 7.43
C THR A 243 17.21 -19.73 6.91
N GLY A 244 17.42 -18.91 5.87
CA GLY A 244 18.70 -18.74 5.18
C GLY A 244 18.93 -19.77 4.08
N GLU A 245 17.87 -20.50 3.65
CA GLU A 245 17.89 -21.37 2.47
C GLU A 245 17.84 -20.49 1.20
N GLU A 246 18.73 -20.77 0.23
CA GLU A 246 18.71 -20.11 -1.08
C GLU A 246 17.52 -20.65 -1.88
N VAL A 247 16.44 -19.83 -1.96
CA VAL A 247 15.25 -20.14 -2.77
C VAL A 247 15.54 -19.87 -4.25
N ILE A 248 16.26 -18.79 -4.52
CA ILE A 248 16.70 -18.42 -5.86
C ILE A 248 18.22 -18.25 -5.80
N PRO A 249 19.01 -19.06 -6.55
CA PRO A 249 20.46 -19.01 -6.52
C PRO A 249 21.05 -17.64 -6.85
N CYS A 250 22.22 -17.32 -6.25
CA CYS A 250 22.95 -16.10 -6.57
C CYS A 250 23.59 -16.20 -7.96
N GLU A 251 22.85 -15.83 -9.01
CA GLU A 251 23.30 -15.91 -10.40
C GLU A 251 23.06 -14.62 -11.21
N TYR A 252 22.23 -13.68 -10.71
CA TYR A 252 21.89 -12.44 -11.40
C TYR A 252 22.99 -11.39 -11.27
N GLU A 253 23.13 -10.52 -12.28
CA GLU A 253 24.09 -9.40 -12.30
C GLU A 253 23.64 -8.22 -11.45
N GLY A 254 22.33 -8.09 -11.25
CA GLY A 254 21.66 -7.13 -10.41
C GLY A 254 20.29 -7.64 -10.05
N ALA A 255 19.75 -7.21 -8.93
CA ALA A 255 18.39 -7.57 -8.52
C ALA A 255 17.81 -6.52 -7.56
N GLY A 256 16.49 -6.51 -7.41
CA GLY A 256 15.74 -5.69 -6.45
C GLY A 256 14.91 -6.58 -5.52
N PHE A 257 14.32 -5.99 -4.51
CA PHE A 257 13.44 -6.72 -3.58
C PHE A 257 12.12 -7.14 -4.26
N PHE A 258 11.44 -8.13 -3.70
CA PHE A 258 10.09 -8.53 -4.12
C PHE A 258 9.08 -7.45 -3.77
N SER A 259 8.25 -7.09 -4.73
CA SER A 259 7.14 -6.16 -4.58
C SER A 259 6.03 -6.56 -5.57
N ASP A 260 4.78 -6.58 -5.11
CA ASP A 260 3.64 -7.05 -5.92
C ASP A 260 3.80 -8.47 -6.48
N GLY A 261 4.53 -9.34 -5.76
CA GLY A 261 4.79 -10.73 -6.13
C GLY A 261 5.91 -10.94 -7.15
N LEU A 262 6.55 -9.88 -7.65
CA LEU A 262 7.63 -9.95 -8.63
C LEU A 262 8.90 -9.26 -8.12
N ALA A 263 10.05 -9.74 -8.55
CA ALA A 263 11.34 -9.10 -8.30
C ALA A 263 12.02 -8.72 -9.60
N LEU A 264 12.62 -7.55 -9.61
CA LEU A 264 13.45 -7.04 -10.69
C LEU A 264 14.79 -7.79 -10.70
N VAL A 265 15.22 -8.30 -11.85
CA VAL A 265 16.53 -8.96 -12.03
C VAL A 265 17.23 -8.52 -13.30
N MET A 266 18.57 -8.50 -13.27
CA MET A 266 19.39 -8.19 -14.43
C MET A 266 20.12 -9.44 -14.92
N GLN A 267 20.01 -9.69 -16.23
CA GLN A 267 20.77 -10.71 -16.93
C GLN A 267 21.23 -10.15 -18.28
N ASP A 268 22.50 -10.41 -18.65
CA ASP A 268 23.11 -9.89 -19.88
C ASP A 268 22.99 -8.37 -20.03
N GLY A 269 23.09 -7.63 -18.90
CA GLY A 269 23.00 -6.17 -18.84
C GLY A 269 21.60 -5.61 -19.12
N LYS A 270 20.54 -6.44 -19.06
CA LYS A 270 19.15 -6.05 -19.24
C LYS A 270 18.28 -6.45 -18.05
N TRP A 271 17.30 -5.62 -17.75
CA TRP A 271 16.36 -5.83 -16.68
C TRP A 271 15.08 -6.56 -17.14
N GLY A 272 14.59 -7.45 -16.31
CA GLY A 272 13.34 -8.18 -16.43
C GLY A 272 12.80 -8.53 -15.06
N TYR A 273 11.81 -9.41 -14.98
CA TYR A 273 11.17 -9.75 -13.71
C TYR A 273 10.94 -11.24 -13.56
N ILE A 274 11.13 -11.72 -12.32
CA ILE A 274 10.92 -13.11 -11.90
C ILE A 274 9.86 -13.17 -10.82
N ASP A 275 9.21 -14.31 -10.69
CA ASP A 275 8.36 -14.65 -9.56
C ASP A 275 9.17 -15.22 -8.37
N LYS A 276 8.47 -15.51 -7.25
CA LYS A 276 9.10 -16.05 -6.02
C LYS A 276 9.69 -17.45 -6.18
N THR A 277 9.42 -18.15 -7.28
CA THR A 277 10.03 -19.45 -7.62
C THR A 277 11.30 -19.32 -8.44
N GLY A 278 11.60 -18.09 -8.92
CA GLY A 278 12.69 -17.79 -9.84
C GLY A 278 12.31 -17.97 -11.31
N GLU A 279 11.02 -18.23 -11.64
CA GLU A 279 10.57 -18.29 -13.03
C GLU A 279 10.54 -16.88 -13.63
N VAL A 280 11.05 -16.74 -14.86
CA VAL A 280 11.05 -15.47 -15.60
C VAL A 280 9.65 -15.18 -16.09
N VAL A 281 8.99 -14.20 -15.48
CA VAL A 281 7.65 -13.71 -15.89
C VAL A 281 7.77 -12.71 -17.03
N ILE A 282 8.71 -11.78 -16.93
CA ILE A 282 8.96 -10.77 -17.95
C ILE A 282 10.44 -10.87 -18.36
N PRO A 283 10.73 -11.22 -19.62
CA PRO A 283 12.10 -11.39 -20.11
C PRO A 283 12.99 -10.15 -19.89
N CYS A 284 14.28 -10.37 -19.59
CA CYS A 284 15.27 -9.32 -19.46
C CYS A 284 15.51 -8.64 -20.81
N LYS A 285 14.88 -7.49 -21.02
CA LYS A 285 14.94 -6.73 -22.29
C LYS A 285 15.06 -5.22 -22.11
N TYR A 286 14.78 -4.71 -20.92
CA TYR A 286 14.80 -3.27 -20.62
C TYR A 286 16.19 -2.80 -20.24
N ASP A 287 16.52 -1.56 -20.59
CA ASP A 287 17.81 -0.95 -20.25
C ASP A 287 17.84 -0.46 -18.80
N ASP A 288 16.69 -0.08 -18.25
CA ASP A 288 16.49 0.27 -16.86
C ASP A 288 15.05 -0.04 -16.44
N ALA A 289 14.82 -0.28 -15.15
CA ALA A 289 13.49 -0.58 -14.64
C ALA A 289 13.44 -0.36 -13.11
N PHE A 290 12.23 -0.25 -12.56
CA PHE A 290 11.99 -0.22 -11.12
C PHE A 290 11.03 -1.34 -10.71
N GLN A 291 10.89 -1.54 -9.40
CA GLN A 291 9.98 -2.54 -8.83
C GLN A 291 8.52 -2.26 -9.22
N PHE A 292 7.72 -3.32 -9.23
CA PHE A 292 6.27 -3.20 -9.29
C PHE A 292 5.74 -2.50 -8.04
N SER A 293 4.75 -1.65 -8.22
CA SER A 293 3.96 -1.04 -7.15
C SER A 293 2.59 -0.68 -7.72
N ASP A 294 1.51 -0.93 -6.97
CA ASP A 294 0.12 -0.73 -7.43
C ASP A 294 -0.15 -1.42 -8.79
N GLY A 295 0.41 -2.63 -9.00
CA GLY A 295 0.21 -3.45 -10.19
C GLY A 295 0.95 -3.00 -11.45
N VAL A 296 1.78 -1.96 -11.39
CA VAL A 296 2.52 -1.41 -12.54
C VAL A 296 4.01 -1.22 -12.24
N ALA A 297 4.86 -1.29 -13.25
CA ALA A 297 6.28 -0.99 -13.11
C ALA A 297 6.76 -0.04 -14.20
N PRO A 298 7.56 0.98 -13.84
CA PRO A 298 8.26 1.79 -14.82
C PRO A 298 9.42 1.02 -15.44
N VAL A 299 9.52 1.08 -16.77
CA VAL A 299 10.57 0.45 -17.56
C VAL A 299 11.13 1.44 -18.59
N MET A 300 12.39 1.28 -18.96
CA MET A 300 13.08 2.19 -19.86
C MET A 300 13.80 1.45 -20.98
N ILE A 301 13.79 2.04 -22.16
CA ILE A 301 14.65 1.64 -23.27
C ILE A 301 15.49 2.81 -23.76
N TRP A 302 16.74 2.52 -24.15
CA TRP A 302 17.53 3.46 -24.94
C TRP A 302 17.08 3.42 -26.39
N THR A 303 16.68 4.56 -26.88
CA THR A 303 16.28 4.66 -28.29
C THR A 303 17.51 4.85 -29.17
N THR A 304 17.50 4.23 -30.35
CA THR A 304 18.55 4.42 -31.36
C THR A 304 18.53 5.83 -31.95
N PHE A 305 17.43 6.54 -31.81
CA PHE A 305 17.28 7.92 -32.24
C PHE A 305 17.77 8.88 -31.16
N ASN A 306 18.90 9.54 -31.41
CA ASN A 306 19.55 10.52 -30.52
C ASN A 306 19.99 10.00 -29.14
N SER A 307 20.11 8.68 -28.92
CA SER A 307 20.49 8.08 -27.62
C SER A 307 19.68 8.65 -26.44
N ARG A 308 18.37 8.75 -26.59
CA ARG A 308 17.48 9.27 -25.55
C ARG A 308 16.88 8.14 -24.74
N LYS A 309 16.69 8.42 -23.43
CA LYS A 309 15.91 7.56 -22.55
C LYS A 309 14.43 7.71 -22.86
N ALA A 310 13.72 6.58 -22.95
CA ALA A 310 12.27 6.56 -23.08
C ALA A 310 11.70 5.67 -21.99
N TRP A 311 11.03 6.28 -21.03
CA TRP A 311 10.33 5.58 -19.95
C TRP A 311 8.90 5.29 -20.37
N GLY A 312 8.40 4.15 -19.94
CA GLY A 312 7.03 3.71 -20.07
C GLY A 312 6.61 2.94 -18.84
N TYR A 313 5.42 2.39 -18.85
CA TYR A 313 4.89 1.55 -17.78
C TYR A 313 4.33 0.25 -18.33
N ILE A 314 4.53 -0.83 -17.59
CA ILE A 314 4.02 -2.17 -17.91
C ILE A 314 3.18 -2.70 -16.76
N ASP A 315 2.23 -3.59 -17.06
CA ASP A 315 1.56 -4.42 -16.07
C ASP A 315 2.35 -5.70 -15.75
N LYS A 316 1.89 -6.48 -14.77
CA LYS A 316 2.54 -7.73 -14.32
C LYS A 316 2.66 -8.81 -15.41
N THR A 317 1.95 -8.69 -16.53
CA THR A 317 2.08 -9.58 -17.69
C THR A 317 3.14 -9.13 -18.68
N GLY A 318 3.72 -7.94 -18.46
CA GLY A 318 4.67 -7.29 -19.38
C GLY A 318 4.01 -6.55 -20.53
N ARG A 319 2.67 -6.35 -20.48
CA ARG A 319 1.94 -5.52 -21.44
C ARG A 319 2.25 -4.04 -21.17
N GLU A 320 2.55 -3.32 -22.24
CA GLU A 320 2.77 -1.87 -22.14
C GLU A 320 1.44 -1.13 -21.90
N LEU A 321 1.39 -0.35 -20.84
CA LEU A 321 0.30 0.57 -20.50
C LEU A 321 0.63 1.98 -20.99
N VAL A 322 1.87 2.39 -20.81
CA VAL A 322 2.46 3.59 -21.40
C VAL A 322 3.66 3.13 -22.23
N PRO A 323 3.65 3.33 -23.55
CA PRO A 323 4.73 2.84 -24.40
C PRO A 323 6.03 3.63 -24.18
N CYS A 324 7.18 2.92 -24.26
CA CYS A 324 8.50 3.54 -24.26
C CYS A 324 8.77 4.21 -25.61
N VAL A 325 8.29 5.44 -25.81
CA VAL A 325 8.46 6.20 -27.06
C VAL A 325 9.42 7.36 -26.88
N PRO A 326 10.28 7.65 -27.89
CA PRO A 326 11.30 8.71 -27.76
C PRO A 326 10.79 10.12 -27.98
N GLU A 327 9.58 10.30 -28.50
CA GLU A 327 8.98 11.60 -28.84
C GLU A 327 7.45 11.51 -28.87
N GLY A 328 6.78 12.62 -28.60
CA GLY A 328 5.32 12.76 -28.68
C GLY A 328 4.60 12.60 -27.35
N PRO A 329 3.26 12.55 -27.36
CA PRO A 329 2.47 12.29 -26.16
C PRO A 329 2.85 10.96 -25.52
N GLY A 330 3.06 10.93 -24.21
CA GLY A 330 3.50 9.75 -23.47
C GLY A 330 5.02 9.53 -23.47
N TRP A 331 5.81 10.48 -24.00
CA TRP A 331 7.26 10.44 -23.82
C TRP A 331 7.65 11.04 -22.47
N TYR A 332 8.20 10.20 -21.62
CA TYR A 332 8.73 10.61 -20.31
C TYR A 332 10.22 10.29 -20.24
N ILE A 333 10.98 11.22 -19.67
CA ILE A 333 12.44 11.10 -19.48
C ILE A 333 12.79 10.57 -18.09
N SER A 334 11.81 10.57 -17.18
CA SER A 334 11.89 9.95 -15.87
C SER A 334 10.52 9.44 -15.47
N ALA A 335 10.51 8.35 -14.74
CA ALA A 335 9.31 7.70 -14.19
C ALA A 335 9.64 7.16 -12.79
N ALA A 336 8.64 7.05 -11.93
CA ALA A 336 8.79 6.52 -10.58
C ALA A 336 7.79 5.38 -10.35
N PRO A 337 8.04 4.46 -9.41
CA PRO A 337 7.06 3.47 -8.97
C PRO A 337 5.76 4.15 -8.54
N ALA A 338 4.65 3.44 -8.69
CA ALA A 338 3.35 3.94 -8.28
C ALA A 338 3.27 4.10 -6.75
N SER A 339 2.42 4.98 -6.30
CA SER A 339 2.10 5.17 -4.89
C SER A 339 0.67 5.69 -4.80
N GLU A 340 -0.18 4.99 -4.07
CA GLU A 340 -1.60 5.32 -3.91
C GLU A 340 -2.34 5.50 -5.24
N GLY A 341 -2.08 4.63 -6.23
CA GLY A 341 -2.68 4.68 -7.56
C GLY A 341 -2.19 5.84 -8.45
N MET A 342 -1.13 6.52 -8.07
CA MET A 342 -0.52 7.60 -8.84
C MET A 342 0.93 7.29 -9.20
N VAL A 343 1.33 7.51 -10.44
CA VAL A 343 2.72 7.41 -10.88
C VAL A 343 3.26 8.80 -11.22
N ARG A 344 4.42 9.11 -10.66
CA ARG A 344 5.10 10.36 -10.95
C ARG A 344 5.93 10.22 -12.21
N VAL A 345 5.79 11.17 -13.12
CA VAL A 345 6.54 11.25 -14.38
C VAL A 345 7.22 12.60 -14.51
N ALA A 346 8.27 12.66 -15.32
CA ALA A 346 8.90 13.93 -15.67
C ALA A 346 9.13 14.04 -17.17
N ASN A 347 9.05 15.28 -17.64
CA ASN A 347 9.34 15.67 -19.02
C ASN A 347 10.32 16.83 -19.04
N LEU A 348 10.73 17.27 -20.24
CA LEU A 348 11.58 18.44 -20.45
C LEU A 348 10.73 19.64 -20.87
N ALA A 349 10.89 20.74 -20.16
CA ALA A 349 10.37 22.06 -20.57
C ALA A 349 11.51 23.00 -20.89
N ALA A 350 11.34 23.84 -21.91
CA ALA A 350 12.30 24.91 -22.21
C ALA A 350 12.18 26.04 -21.18
N TYR A 351 13.30 26.62 -20.78
CA TYR A 351 13.25 27.85 -19.98
C TYR A 351 12.53 28.98 -20.75
N PRO A 352 11.67 29.76 -20.08
CA PRO A 352 10.94 30.87 -20.74
C PRO A 352 11.85 31.88 -21.46
N ASP A 353 13.01 32.13 -20.89
CA ASP A 353 13.97 33.13 -21.34
C ASP A 353 15.14 32.58 -22.18
N ASP A 354 15.34 31.23 -22.20
CA ASP A 354 16.38 30.55 -22.99
C ASP A 354 15.85 29.27 -23.61
N LYS A 355 15.42 29.32 -24.86
CA LYS A 355 14.88 28.19 -25.62
C LYS A 355 15.90 27.08 -25.93
N ASN A 356 17.17 27.26 -25.62
CA ASN A 356 18.22 26.26 -25.80
C ASN A 356 18.55 25.51 -24.50
N SER A 357 18.01 25.98 -23.36
CA SER A 357 18.15 25.33 -22.06
C SER A 357 16.82 24.71 -21.65
N TYR A 358 16.90 23.54 -21.00
CA TYR A 358 15.73 22.76 -20.58
C TYR A 358 15.87 22.36 -19.13
N HIS A 359 14.75 22.27 -18.43
CA HIS A 359 14.66 21.76 -17.09
C HIS A 359 13.61 20.63 -17.00
N TYR A 360 13.66 19.84 -15.92
CA TYR A 360 12.67 18.81 -15.65
C TYR A 360 11.38 19.45 -15.14
N VAL A 361 10.25 18.98 -15.65
CA VAL A 361 8.91 19.27 -15.10
C VAL A 361 8.22 17.97 -14.76
N HIS A 362 7.67 17.92 -13.57
CA HIS A 362 7.03 16.75 -13.00
C HIS A 362 5.50 16.87 -13.03
N GLY A 363 4.84 15.75 -13.23
CA GLY A 363 3.39 15.59 -13.16
C GLY A 363 3.05 14.18 -12.74
N TYR A 364 1.77 13.85 -12.81
CA TYR A 364 1.29 12.55 -12.37
C TYR A 364 0.31 11.95 -13.35
N LEU A 365 0.40 10.62 -13.50
CA LEU A 365 -0.58 9.81 -14.19
C LEU A 365 -1.34 8.97 -13.16
N ALA A 366 -2.65 8.81 -13.33
CA ALA A 366 -3.46 7.90 -12.53
C ALA A 366 -3.37 6.48 -13.08
N VAL A 367 -3.19 5.51 -12.22
CA VAL A 367 -3.30 4.09 -12.53
C VAL A 367 -4.74 3.67 -12.30
N ASN A 368 -5.49 3.47 -13.39
CA ASN A 368 -6.87 3.03 -13.34
C ASN A 368 -6.93 1.50 -13.56
N GLY A 369 -7.63 0.77 -12.67
CA GLY A 369 -7.80 -0.68 -12.81
C GLY A 369 -6.70 -1.53 -12.14
N GLY A 370 -5.77 -0.93 -11.41
CA GLY A 370 -5.05 -1.64 -10.35
C GLY A 370 -6.05 -2.03 -9.25
N GLU A 371 -5.81 -3.15 -8.57
CA GLU A 371 -6.46 -3.37 -7.28
C GLU A 371 -6.45 -2.04 -6.53
N GLU A 372 -7.62 -1.57 -6.07
CA GLU A 372 -7.69 -0.38 -5.22
C GLU A 372 -6.55 -0.48 -4.21
N PRO A 373 -5.73 0.57 -3.99
CA PRO A 373 -4.64 0.50 -3.02
C PRO A 373 -5.25 -0.11 -1.77
N VAL A 374 -4.63 -1.18 -1.27
CA VAL A 374 -5.07 -1.81 -0.02
C VAL A 374 -5.33 -0.66 0.93
N LYS A 375 -6.61 -0.41 1.22
CA LYS A 375 -6.99 0.71 2.08
C LYS A 375 -6.10 0.62 3.29
N ASP A 376 -5.21 1.59 3.45
CA ASP A 376 -4.36 1.64 4.63
C ASP A 376 -5.31 1.64 5.82
N VAL A 377 -5.40 0.49 6.49
CA VAL A 377 -6.33 0.32 7.59
C VAL A 377 -5.71 1.07 8.77
N THR A 378 -5.83 2.41 8.73
CA THR A 378 -5.58 3.28 9.90
C THR A 378 -6.59 3.03 11.00
N ALA A 379 -7.56 2.14 10.74
CA ALA A 379 -8.59 1.72 11.65
C ALA A 379 -8.01 1.15 12.96
N GLU A 380 -8.62 1.48 14.08
CA GLU A 380 -8.31 0.87 15.37
C GLU A 380 -8.68 -0.62 15.34
N VAL A 381 -7.68 -1.46 15.10
CA VAL A 381 -7.78 -2.92 15.07
C VAL A 381 -7.12 -3.53 16.30
N SER A 382 -7.70 -4.58 16.84
CA SER A 382 -7.07 -5.33 17.94
C SER A 382 -5.82 -6.09 17.45
N ASN A 383 -4.79 -6.17 18.28
CA ASN A 383 -3.54 -6.86 17.93
C ASN A 383 -3.72 -8.31 17.43
N TRP A 384 -4.76 -9.01 17.94
CA TRP A 384 -5.05 -10.38 17.53
C TRP A 384 -5.63 -10.49 16.10
N ALA A 385 -6.30 -9.43 15.63
CA ALA A 385 -6.98 -9.42 14.33
C ALA A 385 -6.16 -8.71 13.24
N LYS A 386 -5.11 -7.95 13.63
CA LYS A 386 -4.41 -7.06 12.71
C LYS A 386 -3.89 -7.79 11.47
N GLU A 387 -3.20 -8.90 11.62
CA GLU A 387 -2.65 -9.67 10.51
C GLU A 387 -3.74 -10.15 9.55
N GLN A 388 -4.87 -10.66 10.09
CA GLN A 388 -5.99 -11.12 9.27
C GLN A 388 -6.77 -9.97 8.63
N VAL A 389 -6.88 -8.83 9.31
CA VAL A 389 -7.53 -7.62 8.72
C VAL A 389 -6.66 -7.04 7.61
N ASP A 390 -5.35 -6.99 7.80
CA ASP A 390 -4.40 -6.58 6.75
C ASP A 390 -4.47 -7.55 5.54
N ALA A 391 -4.57 -8.86 5.79
CA ALA A 391 -4.77 -9.86 4.73
C ALA A 391 -6.15 -9.75 4.05
N ALA A 392 -7.22 -9.43 4.78
CA ALA A 392 -8.54 -9.16 4.22
C ALA A 392 -8.50 -7.92 3.29
N ALA A 393 -7.79 -6.88 3.71
CA ALA A 393 -7.55 -5.69 2.88
C ALA A 393 -6.80 -6.04 1.59
N ALA A 394 -5.72 -6.83 1.69
CA ALA A 394 -4.94 -7.29 0.54
C ALA A 394 -5.73 -8.14 -0.47
N ASN A 395 -6.83 -8.76 -0.02
CA ASN A 395 -7.72 -9.56 -0.86
C ASN A 395 -9.00 -8.80 -1.28
N GLY A 396 -9.06 -7.47 -1.12
CA GLY A 396 -10.19 -6.65 -1.54
C GLY A 396 -11.47 -6.88 -0.72
N LEU A 397 -11.37 -7.35 0.52
CA LEU A 397 -12.54 -7.66 1.36
C LEU A 397 -12.98 -6.50 2.28
N ILE A 398 -12.30 -5.34 2.20
CA ILE A 398 -12.66 -4.15 2.98
C ILE A 398 -13.70 -3.34 2.22
N ALA A 399 -14.93 -3.45 2.64
CA ALA A 399 -16.02 -2.67 2.07
C ALA A 399 -15.95 -1.19 2.46
N ASP A 400 -16.54 -0.32 1.61
CA ASP A 400 -16.71 1.08 1.93
C ASP A 400 -17.64 1.29 3.12
N GLY A 401 -17.42 2.37 3.88
CA GLY A 401 -18.30 2.76 5.00
C GLY A 401 -18.10 1.96 6.29
N LEU A 402 -17.02 1.16 6.44
CA LEU A 402 -16.74 0.45 7.70
C LEU A 402 -16.27 1.39 8.83
N GLY A 403 -15.83 2.63 8.49
CA GLY A 403 -15.32 3.60 9.48
C GLY A 403 -13.89 3.32 9.92
N GLU A 404 -13.44 3.99 10.99
CA GLU A 404 -12.04 3.94 11.45
C GLU A 404 -11.82 3.06 12.69
N ASN A 405 -12.87 2.59 13.35
CA ASN A 405 -12.76 1.74 14.54
C ASN A 405 -13.38 0.36 14.28
N TYR A 406 -12.55 -0.63 14.06
CA TYR A 406 -12.99 -2.00 13.73
C TYR A 406 -13.33 -2.85 14.96
N ARG A 407 -13.18 -2.31 16.17
CA ARG A 407 -13.54 -2.98 17.43
C ARG A 407 -15.01 -2.82 17.79
N VAL A 408 -15.74 -1.96 17.06
CA VAL A 408 -17.19 -1.76 17.27
C VAL A 408 -17.99 -2.83 16.55
N ASP A 409 -19.24 -3.02 16.98
CA ASP A 409 -20.16 -3.95 16.35
C ASP A 409 -20.43 -3.55 14.89
N ILE A 410 -20.36 -4.53 13.98
CA ILE A 410 -20.67 -4.32 12.58
C ILE A 410 -22.18 -4.21 12.38
N THR A 411 -22.64 -3.23 11.61
CA THR A 411 -24.04 -3.08 11.28
C THR A 411 -24.47 -4.03 10.16
N ARG A 412 -25.78 -4.21 9.99
CA ARG A 412 -26.34 -5.06 8.91
C ARG A 412 -26.01 -4.51 7.52
N ALA A 413 -25.98 -3.19 7.34
CA ALA A 413 -25.58 -2.57 6.07
C ALA A 413 -24.09 -2.81 5.80
N GLN A 414 -23.23 -2.60 6.79
CA GLN A 414 -21.78 -2.84 6.66
C GLN A 414 -21.45 -4.31 6.36
N PHE A 415 -22.13 -5.26 7.03
CA PHE A 415 -21.91 -6.67 6.74
C PHE A 415 -22.44 -7.09 5.36
N ALA A 416 -23.52 -6.47 4.89
CA ALA A 416 -24.01 -6.67 3.52
C ALA A 416 -22.97 -6.24 2.49
N ALA A 417 -22.31 -5.10 2.73
CA ALA A 417 -21.20 -4.64 1.89
C ALA A 417 -20.02 -5.62 1.90
N VAL A 418 -19.56 -6.07 3.07
CA VAL A 418 -18.49 -7.11 3.17
C VAL A 418 -18.89 -8.41 2.43
N ALA A 419 -20.15 -8.81 2.47
CA ALA A 419 -20.62 -10.00 1.75
C ALA A 419 -20.61 -9.83 0.21
N VAL A 420 -20.81 -8.60 -0.28
CA VAL A 420 -20.69 -8.27 -1.72
C VAL A 420 -19.23 -8.33 -2.14
N GLU A 421 -18.32 -7.65 -1.43
CA GLU A 421 -16.89 -7.70 -1.70
C GLU A 421 -16.34 -9.13 -1.71
N LEU A 422 -16.73 -9.93 -0.71
CA LEU A 422 -16.34 -11.34 -0.65
C LEU A 422 -16.85 -12.14 -1.87
N TYR A 423 -18.07 -11.90 -2.33
CA TYR A 423 -18.59 -12.54 -3.53
C TYR A 423 -17.78 -12.16 -4.76
N GLU A 424 -17.50 -10.88 -4.96
CA GLU A 424 -16.71 -10.38 -6.09
C GLU A 424 -15.29 -10.95 -6.07
N ALA A 425 -14.63 -10.94 -4.91
CA ALA A 425 -13.29 -11.51 -4.74
C ALA A 425 -13.22 -13.03 -5.00
N MET A 426 -14.27 -13.77 -4.64
CA MET A 426 -14.32 -15.23 -4.84
C MET A 426 -14.78 -15.64 -6.24
N SER A 427 -15.72 -14.92 -6.84
CA SER A 427 -16.30 -15.25 -8.15
C SER A 427 -15.50 -14.65 -9.31
N GLY A 428 -14.85 -13.51 -9.10
CA GLY A 428 -14.30 -12.66 -10.16
C GLY A 428 -15.38 -11.95 -10.98
N GLU A 429 -16.63 -11.91 -10.51
CA GLU A 429 -17.77 -11.28 -11.18
C GLU A 429 -18.19 -10.03 -10.38
N THR A 430 -18.46 -8.93 -11.05
CA THR A 430 -18.99 -7.72 -10.41
C THR A 430 -20.45 -7.92 -10.00
N ALA A 431 -20.82 -7.47 -8.81
CA ALA A 431 -22.19 -7.49 -8.34
C ALA A 431 -23.13 -6.67 -9.25
N PRO A 432 -24.39 -7.08 -9.41
CA PRO A 432 -25.34 -6.34 -10.24
C PRO A 432 -25.53 -4.92 -9.72
N ALA A 433 -25.75 -3.96 -10.62
CA ALA A 433 -26.06 -2.59 -10.22
C ALA A 433 -27.27 -2.55 -9.28
N ALA A 434 -27.21 -1.68 -8.26
CA ALA A 434 -28.29 -1.49 -7.31
C ALA A 434 -29.61 -1.11 -8.02
N GLY A 435 -30.68 -1.85 -7.73
CA GLY A 435 -32.03 -1.60 -8.23
C GLY A 435 -32.84 -0.65 -7.35
N GLU A 436 -34.16 -0.60 -7.55
CA GLU A 436 -35.07 0.09 -6.63
C GLU A 436 -35.10 -0.65 -5.28
N SER A 437 -35.09 0.10 -4.19
CA SER A 437 -35.12 -0.50 -2.85
C SER A 437 -36.43 -1.18 -2.54
N PRO A 438 -36.44 -2.47 -2.16
CA PRO A 438 -37.60 -3.14 -1.60
C PRO A 438 -37.84 -2.76 -0.13
N PHE A 439 -36.92 -1.98 0.48
CA PHE A 439 -36.97 -1.59 1.89
C PHE A 439 -37.33 -0.10 2.04
N SER A 440 -38.11 0.21 3.06
CA SER A 440 -38.54 1.58 3.32
C SER A 440 -37.50 2.42 4.10
N ASP A 441 -36.49 1.78 4.69
CA ASP A 441 -35.53 2.37 5.63
C ASP A 441 -34.10 2.39 5.12
N THR A 442 -33.84 1.95 3.89
CA THR A 442 -32.52 2.05 3.26
C THR A 442 -32.58 2.14 1.75
N SER A 443 -31.67 2.90 1.17
CA SER A 443 -31.35 2.93 -0.27
C SER A 443 -29.86 2.70 -0.52
N ASP A 444 -29.16 2.13 0.46
CA ASP A 444 -27.73 1.84 0.39
C ASP A 444 -27.45 0.87 -0.76
N PRO A 445 -26.59 1.24 -1.73
CA PRO A 445 -26.30 0.42 -2.90
C PRO A 445 -25.79 -0.98 -2.54
N ALA A 446 -24.92 -1.13 -1.54
CA ALA A 446 -24.38 -2.43 -1.14
C ALA A 446 -25.44 -3.34 -0.54
N VAL A 447 -26.39 -2.78 0.23
CA VAL A 447 -27.55 -3.54 0.74
C VAL A 447 -28.42 -4.04 -0.41
N LEU A 448 -28.67 -3.19 -1.43
CA LEU A 448 -29.49 -3.55 -2.59
C LEU A 448 -28.80 -4.58 -3.48
N GLN A 449 -27.49 -4.50 -3.64
CA GLN A 449 -26.69 -5.52 -4.34
C GLN A 449 -26.72 -6.85 -3.59
N ALA A 450 -26.51 -6.84 -2.28
CA ALA A 450 -26.56 -8.03 -1.44
C ALA A 450 -27.97 -8.69 -1.44
N GLU A 451 -29.03 -7.88 -1.51
CA GLU A 451 -30.41 -8.37 -1.64
C GLU A 451 -30.65 -9.01 -3.02
N ALA A 452 -30.23 -8.35 -4.10
CA ALA A 452 -30.35 -8.87 -5.46
C ALA A 452 -29.56 -10.18 -5.66
N LEU A 453 -28.43 -10.35 -4.95
CA LEU A 453 -27.67 -11.58 -4.91
C LEU A 453 -28.27 -12.65 -3.98
N GLY A 454 -29.21 -12.28 -3.13
CA GLY A 454 -29.88 -13.17 -2.18
C GLY A 454 -29.11 -13.41 -0.87
N PHE A 455 -28.10 -12.58 -0.57
CA PHE A 455 -27.29 -12.72 0.66
C PHE A 455 -28.03 -12.22 1.89
N VAL A 456 -28.82 -11.16 1.73
CA VAL A 456 -29.61 -10.52 2.80
C VAL A 456 -31.09 -10.51 2.48
N GLY A 457 -31.91 -10.24 3.48
CA GLY A 457 -33.36 -10.04 3.35
C GLY A 457 -33.86 -9.10 4.44
N GLY A 458 -35.05 -8.54 4.23
CA GLY A 458 -35.74 -7.70 5.21
C GLY A 458 -36.24 -8.45 6.43
N LYS A 459 -36.78 -7.68 7.40
CA LYS A 459 -37.38 -8.20 8.64
C LYS A 459 -38.81 -8.75 8.46
N GLY A 460 -39.38 -8.68 7.25
CA GLY A 460 -40.74 -9.13 6.95
C GLY A 460 -41.82 -8.05 7.13
N ASP A 461 -41.45 -6.87 7.59
CA ASP A 461 -42.30 -5.68 7.76
C ASP A 461 -42.01 -4.59 6.71
N GLY A 462 -41.20 -4.89 5.69
CA GLY A 462 -40.77 -3.94 4.67
C GLY A 462 -39.57 -3.10 5.06
N THR A 463 -38.89 -3.44 6.17
CA THR A 463 -37.63 -2.80 6.63
C THR A 463 -36.46 -3.74 6.55
N PHE A 464 -35.26 -3.16 6.46
CA PHE A 464 -33.98 -3.86 6.51
C PHE A 464 -33.27 -3.71 7.87
N ALA A 465 -33.45 -2.56 8.51
CA ALA A 465 -32.75 -2.10 9.72
C ALA A 465 -31.21 -2.01 9.53
N PRO A 466 -30.73 -1.09 8.66
CA PRO A 466 -29.35 -0.99 8.25
C PRO A 466 -28.37 -0.79 9.41
N ASP A 467 -28.74 0.00 10.43
CA ASP A 467 -27.89 0.37 11.57
C ASP A 467 -27.93 -0.65 12.73
N SER A 468 -28.75 -1.72 12.62
CA SER A 468 -28.78 -2.75 13.66
C SER A 468 -27.50 -3.59 13.63
N PRO A 469 -26.91 -3.97 14.78
CA PRO A 469 -25.77 -4.87 14.80
C PRO A 469 -26.12 -6.24 14.22
N VAL A 470 -25.13 -6.90 13.61
CA VAL A 470 -25.25 -8.26 13.09
C VAL A 470 -24.91 -9.24 14.21
N THR A 471 -25.77 -10.22 14.44
CA THR A 471 -25.42 -11.32 15.35
C THR A 471 -24.54 -12.35 14.65
N ARG A 472 -23.79 -13.12 15.44
CA ARG A 472 -22.87 -14.14 14.93
C ARG A 472 -23.61 -15.22 14.11
N GLU A 473 -24.83 -15.60 14.49
CA GLU A 473 -25.64 -16.53 13.69
C GLU A 473 -26.10 -15.89 12.36
N GLN A 474 -26.40 -14.59 12.35
CA GLN A 474 -26.76 -13.88 11.12
C GLN A 474 -25.57 -13.77 10.17
N ALA A 475 -24.36 -13.48 10.68
CA ALA A 475 -23.13 -13.46 9.90
C ALA A 475 -22.89 -14.81 9.23
N ALA A 476 -22.93 -15.92 9.99
CA ALA A 476 -22.78 -17.27 9.44
C ALA A 476 -23.84 -17.57 8.35
N ALA A 477 -25.10 -17.18 8.56
CA ALA A 477 -26.17 -17.38 7.59
C ALA A 477 -26.00 -16.53 6.32
N MET A 478 -25.48 -15.31 6.40
CA MET A 478 -25.17 -14.48 5.23
C MET A 478 -24.04 -15.10 4.42
N LEU A 479 -22.93 -15.48 5.05
CA LEU A 479 -21.79 -16.14 4.39
C LEU A 479 -22.18 -17.46 3.72
N SER A 480 -23.09 -18.23 4.36
CA SER A 480 -23.60 -19.46 3.76
C SER A 480 -24.35 -19.23 2.44
N ARG A 481 -25.03 -18.10 2.32
CA ARG A 481 -25.72 -17.71 1.07
C ARG A 481 -24.73 -17.24 0.00
N VAL A 482 -23.66 -16.56 0.39
CA VAL A 482 -22.56 -16.25 -0.54
C VAL A 482 -21.97 -17.55 -1.09
N TYR A 483 -21.65 -18.51 -0.22
CA TYR A 483 -21.13 -19.82 -0.64
C TYR A 483 -22.08 -20.58 -1.57
N ALA A 484 -23.37 -20.60 -1.23
CA ALA A 484 -24.39 -21.24 -2.08
C ALA A 484 -24.51 -20.55 -3.46
N LYS A 485 -24.35 -19.22 -3.52
CA LYS A 485 -24.34 -18.46 -4.78
C LYS A 485 -23.17 -18.82 -5.67
N LEU A 486 -22.03 -19.16 -5.08
CA LEU A 486 -20.83 -19.65 -5.77
C LEU A 486 -20.93 -21.12 -6.20
N GLY A 487 -22.08 -21.76 -6.00
CA GLY A 487 -22.32 -23.16 -6.37
C GLY A 487 -22.02 -24.17 -5.26
N GLY A 488 -21.69 -23.72 -4.06
CA GLY A 488 -21.46 -24.57 -2.90
C GLY A 488 -22.75 -25.16 -2.31
N GLU A 489 -22.65 -26.35 -1.74
CA GLU A 489 -23.77 -27.02 -1.06
C GLU A 489 -23.54 -27.08 0.45
N ILE A 490 -24.55 -26.71 1.23
CA ILE A 490 -24.53 -26.76 2.70
C ILE A 490 -25.45 -27.91 3.17
N PRO A 491 -24.88 -28.97 3.76
CA PRO A 491 -25.67 -30.06 4.26
C PRO A 491 -26.59 -29.66 5.40
N ALA A 492 -27.81 -30.17 5.42
CA ALA A 492 -28.71 -29.98 6.55
C ALA A 492 -28.19 -30.78 7.77
N VAL A 493 -28.25 -30.14 8.95
CA VAL A 493 -27.89 -30.78 10.23
C VAL A 493 -29.01 -30.61 11.25
N GLU A 494 -29.16 -31.56 12.16
CA GLU A 494 -30.15 -31.50 13.24
C GLU A 494 -29.65 -30.71 14.45
N ALA A 495 -28.34 -30.78 14.71
CA ALA A 495 -27.67 -30.05 15.82
C ALA A 495 -26.23 -29.71 15.46
N THR A 496 -25.66 -28.75 16.14
CA THR A 496 -24.24 -28.38 16.08
C THR A 496 -23.47 -29.04 17.23
N GLU A 497 -22.14 -28.97 17.21
CA GLU A 497 -21.28 -29.47 18.30
C GLU A 497 -21.16 -28.48 19.47
N PHE A 498 -21.74 -27.31 19.36
CA PHE A 498 -21.66 -26.26 20.39
C PHE A 498 -22.62 -26.50 21.55
N ALA A 499 -22.18 -26.16 22.76
CA ALA A 499 -22.93 -26.38 23.99
C ALA A 499 -24.21 -25.53 24.09
N ASP A 500 -24.26 -24.43 23.34
CA ASP A 500 -25.40 -23.49 23.23
C ASP A 500 -26.21 -23.68 21.94
N ASP A 501 -26.21 -24.87 21.34
CA ASP A 501 -27.00 -25.19 20.15
C ASP A 501 -28.49 -24.89 20.31
N ALA A 502 -29.04 -25.05 21.50
CA ALA A 502 -30.43 -24.75 21.79
C ALA A 502 -30.81 -23.26 21.61
N ASP A 503 -29.85 -22.35 21.73
CA ASP A 503 -30.03 -20.91 21.57
C ASP A 503 -29.92 -20.47 20.11
N MET A 504 -29.55 -21.37 19.19
CA MET A 504 -29.41 -21.09 17.76
C MET A 504 -30.77 -21.11 17.05
N SER A 505 -30.96 -20.13 16.19
CA SER A 505 -32.12 -20.11 15.29
C SER A 505 -32.08 -21.24 14.28
N GLY A 506 -33.21 -21.84 13.96
CA GLY A 506 -33.29 -22.97 13.03
C GLY A 506 -32.74 -22.69 11.63
N TYR A 507 -32.83 -21.42 11.18
CA TYR A 507 -32.31 -21.01 9.88
C TYR A 507 -30.77 -20.94 9.82
N ALA A 508 -30.09 -20.76 10.96
CA ALA A 508 -28.65 -20.56 11.02
C ALA A 508 -27.87 -21.84 11.37
N ARG A 509 -28.52 -22.84 11.96
CA ARG A 509 -27.87 -24.05 12.50
C ARG A 509 -27.01 -24.79 11.47
N ALA A 510 -27.54 -25.04 10.26
CA ALA A 510 -26.80 -25.71 9.20
C ALA A 510 -25.60 -24.85 8.71
N ALA A 511 -25.78 -23.53 8.62
CA ALA A 511 -24.73 -22.60 8.26
C ALA A 511 -23.58 -22.62 9.30
N ILE A 512 -23.93 -22.52 10.59
CA ILE A 512 -22.96 -22.52 11.70
C ILE A 512 -22.17 -23.85 11.69
N ALA A 513 -22.83 -24.99 11.60
CA ALA A 513 -22.18 -26.30 11.57
C ALA A 513 -21.20 -26.44 10.39
N PHE A 514 -21.65 -26.03 9.19
CA PHE A 514 -20.82 -26.10 7.98
C PHE A 514 -19.62 -25.14 8.06
N MET A 515 -19.87 -23.86 8.38
CA MET A 515 -18.82 -22.83 8.43
C MET A 515 -17.81 -23.11 9.57
N SER A 516 -18.27 -23.70 10.69
CA SER A 516 -17.36 -24.12 11.77
C SER A 516 -16.50 -25.34 11.35
N GLY A 517 -17.11 -26.33 10.67
CA GLY A 517 -16.37 -27.47 10.14
C GLY A 517 -15.37 -27.12 9.03
N LYS A 518 -15.49 -25.92 8.46
CA LYS A 518 -14.55 -25.34 7.48
C LYS A 518 -13.61 -24.30 8.10
N GLU A 519 -13.62 -24.16 9.42
CA GLU A 519 -12.80 -23.20 10.17
C GLU A 519 -13.05 -21.71 9.81
N VAL A 520 -14.16 -21.41 9.13
CA VAL A 520 -14.56 -20.04 8.78
C VAL A 520 -15.04 -19.30 10.01
N VAL A 521 -15.91 -19.90 10.82
CA VAL A 521 -16.37 -19.35 12.10
C VAL A 521 -15.93 -20.24 13.26
N GLY A 522 -15.67 -19.63 14.41
CA GLY A 522 -15.26 -20.37 15.63
C GLY A 522 -16.15 -20.03 16.83
N GLY A 523 -15.97 -20.79 17.90
CA GLY A 523 -16.60 -20.52 19.20
C GLY A 523 -15.94 -19.38 19.95
N VAL A 524 -16.64 -18.92 21.03
CA VAL A 524 -16.16 -17.85 21.93
C VAL A 524 -15.49 -18.38 23.20
N GLY A 525 -15.27 -19.67 23.30
CA GLY A 525 -14.77 -20.38 24.49
C GLY A 525 -15.86 -21.26 25.12
N ASP A 526 -15.47 -22.13 26.06
CA ASP A 526 -16.35 -23.09 26.76
C ASP A 526 -17.25 -23.92 25.84
N ASN A 527 -16.76 -24.22 24.63
CA ASN A 527 -17.50 -24.89 23.55
C ASN A 527 -18.82 -24.20 23.18
N LYS A 528 -18.89 -22.86 23.25
CA LYS A 528 -20.06 -22.06 22.87
C LYS A 528 -19.80 -21.29 21.60
N PHE A 529 -20.85 -21.10 20.80
CA PHE A 529 -20.84 -20.26 19.59
C PHE A 529 -21.27 -18.81 19.90
N ASP A 530 -22.15 -18.60 20.88
CA ASP A 530 -22.80 -17.34 21.22
C ASP A 530 -23.61 -16.77 20.05
N PRO A 531 -24.68 -17.47 19.61
CA PRO A 531 -25.39 -17.14 18.36
C PRO A 531 -26.03 -15.76 18.36
N GLN A 532 -26.43 -15.26 19.52
CA GLN A 532 -27.09 -13.96 19.68
C GLN A 532 -26.11 -12.82 20.01
N GLY A 533 -24.84 -13.14 20.28
CA GLY A 533 -23.79 -12.14 20.46
C GLY A 533 -23.53 -11.38 19.14
N SER A 534 -23.22 -10.08 19.23
CA SER A 534 -22.82 -9.28 18.07
C SER A 534 -21.40 -9.62 17.59
N ALA A 535 -21.12 -9.36 16.32
CA ALA A 535 -19.80 -9.44 15.75
C ALA A 535 -19.21 -8.02 15.59
N SER A 536 -17.94 -7.83 15.92
CA SER A 536 -17.22 -6.59 15.58
C SER A 536 -16.85 -6.56 14.09
N ILE A 537 -16.49 -5.37 13.57
CA ILE A 537 -16.04 -5.21 12.19
C ILE A 537 -14.80 -6.10 11.96
N GLU A 538 -13.80 -6.08 12.86
CA GLU A 538 -12.61 -6.92 12.73
C GLU A 538 -12.94 -8.42 12.71
N GLN A 539 -13.90 -8.88 13.51
CA GLN A 539 -14.36 -10.28 13.47
C GLN A 539 -15.06 -10.62 12.15
N ALA A 540 -15.86 -9.71 11.62
CA ALA A 540 -16.53 -9.88 10.33
C ALA A 540 -15.51 -10.04 9.18
N LEU A 541 -14.47 -9.22 9.17
CA LEU A 541 -13.40 -9.29 8.17
C LEU A 541 -12.57 -10.57 8.30
N VAL A 542 -12.25 -10.99 9.53
CA VAL A 542 -11.53 -12.26 9.76
C VAL A 542 -12.33 -13.47 9.28
N ILE A 543 -13.64 -13.51 9.49
CA ILE A 543 -14.46 -14.62 8.98
C ILE A 543 -14.66 -14.55 7.47
N ALA A 544 -14.71 -13.37 6.87
CA ALA A 544 -14.74 -13.20 5.42
C ALA A 544 -13.43 -13.68 4.78
N LEU A 545 -12.27 -13.30 5.34
CA LEU A 545 -10.97 -13.78 4.90
C LEU A 545 -10.87 -15.31 4.97
N ARG A 546 -11.22 -15.91 6.11
CA ARG A 546 -11.20 -17.36 6.26
C ARG A 546 -12.10 -18.08 5.26
N MET A 547 -13.25 -17.50 4.95
CA MET A 547 -14.11 -18.04 3.90
C MET A 547 -13.44 -17.97 2.53
N PHE A 548 -12.80 -16.85 2.22
CA PHE A 548 -12.03 -16.67 0.99
C PHE A 548 -10.89 -17.71 0.87
N GLU A 549 -10.12 -17.90 1.93
CA GLU A 549 -8.98 -18.83 1.94
C GLU A 549 -9.38 -20.31 1.94
N ASN A 550 -10.41 -20.69 2.70
CA ASN A 550 -10.76 -22.08 2.94
C ASN A 550 -11.79 -22.65 1.95
N LEU A 551 -12.51 -21.79 1.21
CA LEU A 551 -13.63 -22.19 0.36
C LEU A 551 -13.53 -21.70 -1.10
N LYS A 552 -12.49 -20.93 -1.47
CA LYS A 552 -12.23 -20.44 -2.84
C LYS A 552 -11.81 -21.56 -3.78
#